data_a31eadf0fe239e5da422558375f7f2e3
#
_entry.id   a31eadf0fe239e5da422558375f7f2e3
#
_cell.length_a   1.000
_cell.length_b   1.000
_cell.length_c   1.000
_cell.angle_alpha   90.00
_cell.angle_beta   90.00
_cell.angle_gamma   90.00
#
_symmetry.space_group_name_H-M   'P 1'
#
loop_
_entity.id
_entity.type
_entity.pdbx_description
1 polymer ?
#
loop_
_entity_poly.entity_id
_entity_poly.type
_entity_poly.pdbx_seq_one_letter_code
_entity_poly.pdbx_strand_id
1 'polypeptide(L)'
;KKDARIKVIHQKNAGVSAARNVGIEQATGEFLAFADSDDIFEADVLSKAIKAQKKNGADIVIFNFLCTDAENRPLKDPDYTIFKDETINVEQLWDRFFSLDERCVYYALVWNKLYKASLFQSLRFQQGKRHEDMRLLPGLLEQCSIIECLGYQGYRHTKHSDSYMEKTAGQADINRNEFMLEWTSYFTQKGNALRAEGILNDVIQELAEKDRFDLSTPDQQQRYR
;
A
#
# COMPACT_ATOMS: atom_id res chain seq x y z
N LYS A 1 14.69 26.79 -13.28
CA LYS A 1 15.76 25.89 -13.74
C LYS A 1 15.25 24.47 -13.63
N LYS A 2 15.35 23.69 -14.72
CA LYS A 2 15.03 22.25 -14.64
C LYS A 2 16.13 21.56 -13.85
N ASP A 3 15.79 20.81 -12.83
CA ASP A 3 16.74 19.96 -12.09
C ASP A 3 17.13 18.79 -13.00
N ALA A 4 18.41 18.60 -13.26
CA ALA A 4 18.91 17.55 -14.16
C ALA A 4 18.70 16.13 -13.64
N ARG A 5 18.36 15.98 -12.34
CA ARG A 5 18.04 14.69 -11.73
C ARG A 5 16.61 14.22 -12.05
N ILE A 6 15.74 15.14 -12.49
CA ILE A 6 14.35 14.82 -12.83
C ILE A 6 14.30 14.25 -14.24
N LYS A 7 13.80 13.01 -14.35
CA LYS A 7 13.50 12.34 -15.62
C LYS A 7 11.99 12.29 -15.81
N VAL A 8 11.49 12.82 -16.90
CA VAL A 8 10.05 12.76 -17.26
C VAL A 8 9.87 11.68 -18.29
N ILE A 9 8.92 10.78 -18.03
CA ILE A 9 8.56 9.68 -18.93
C ILE A 9 7.12 9.89 -19.36
N HIS A 10 6.88 10.00 -20.66
CA HIS A 10 5.55 10.08 -21.23
C HIS A 10 5.15 8.70 -21.74
N GLN A 11 3.99 8.22 -21.30
CA GLN A 11 3.40 6.96 -21.73
C GLN A 11 1.89 7.11 -21.98
N LYS A 12 1.31 6.16 -22.70
CA LYS A 12 -0.14 6.04 -22.79
C LYS A 12 -0.70 5.72 -21.41
N ASN A 13 -1.83 6.33 -21.04
CA ASN A 13 -2.47 6.02 -19.76
C ASN A 13 -2.86 4.54 -19.69
N ALA A 14 -2.31 3.83 -18.74
CA ALA A 14 -2.57 2.42 -18.43
C ALA A 14 -2.71 2.19 -16.92
N GLY A 15 -3.04 3.25 -16.17
CA GLY A 15 -3.26 3.23 -14.72
C GLY A 15 -1.98 3.38 -13.89
N VAL A 16 -2.18 3.51 -12.57
CA VAL A 16 -1.11 3.78 -11.59
C VAL A 16 -0.07 2.66 -11.55
N SER A 17 -0.49 1.39 -11.59
CA SER A 17 0.40 0.23 -11.61
C SER A 17 1.38 0.28 -12.79
N ALA A 18 0.89 0.61 -13.99
CA ALA A 18 1.75 0.74 -15.16
C ALA A 18 2.77 1.87 -15.01
N ALA A 19 2.34 3.02 -14.48
CA ALA A 19 3.23 4.15 -14.24
C ALA A 19 4.32 3.83 -13.21
N ARG A 20 3.95 3.20 -12.09
CA ARG A 20 4.91 2.78 -11.05
C ARG A 20 5.89 1.72 -11.59
N ASN A 21 5.43 0.77 -12.40
CA ASN A 21 6.30 -0.25 -13.01
C ASN A 21 7.36 0.36 -13.94
N VAL A 22 6.98 1.33 -14.78
CA VAL A 22 7.93 2.08 -15.61
C VAL A 22 8.92 2.84 -14.73
N GLY A 23 8.48 3.43 -13.63
CA GLY A 23 9.35 4.08 -12.65
C GLY A 23 10.39 3.11 -12.07
N ILE A 24 9.96 1.90 -11.69
CA ILE A 24 10.85 0.83 -11.18
C ILE A 24 11.90 0.45 -12.23
N GLU A 25 11.49 0.27 -13.49
CA GLU A 25 12.40 -0.13 -14.59
C GLU A 25 13.47 0.94 -14.89
N GLN A 26 13.13 2.21 -14.69
CA GLN A 26 14.05 3.33 -14.96
C GLN A 26 14.87 3.73 -13.74
N ALA A 27 14.56 3.22 -12.57
CA ALA A 27 15.27 3.54 -11.35
C ALA A 27 16.66 2.90 -11.32
N THR A 28 17.66 3.69 -10.92
CA THR A 28 19.05 3.25 -10.79
C THR A 28 19.60 3.44 -9.38
N GLY A 29 18.75 3.89 -8.45
CA GLY A 29 19.12 4.13 -7.06
C GLY A 29 19.18 2.83 -6.24
N GLU A 30 19.92 2.90 -5.13
CA GLU A 30 19.98 1.84 -4.12
C GLU A 30 18.62 1.66 -3.40
N PHE A 31 17.85 2.74 -3.33
CA PHE A 31 16.54 2.79 -2.70
C PHE A 31 15.48 3.30 -3.66
N LEU A 32 14.23 2.88 -3.42
CA LEU A 32 13.03 3.37 -4.09
C LEU A 32 12.08 4.00 -3.06
N ALA A 33 11.42 5.07 -3.45
CA ALA A 33 10.27 5.64 -2.77
C ALA A 33 9.23 6.04 -3.83
N PHE A 34 7.97 5.81 -3.53
CA PHE A 34 6.86 6.18 -4.40
C PHE A 34 6.18 7.43 -3.85
N ALA A 35 5.75 8.31 -4.74
CA ALA A 35 4.94 9.47 -4.39
C ALA A 35 3.77 9.56 -5.38
N ASP A 36 2.60 9.83 -4.86
CA ASP A 36 1.46 10.16 -5.70
C ASP A 36 1.58 11.64 -6.13
N SER A 37 1.01 11.99 -7.30
CA SER A 37 1.28 13.27 -7.96
C SER A 37 0.69 14.49 -7.24
N ASP A 38 -0.23 14.27 -6.35
CA ASP A 38 -0.97 15.25 -5.55
C ASP A 38 -0.49 15.34 -4.10
N ASP A 39 0.53 14.55 -3.74
CA ASP A 39 1.04 14.42 -2.39
C ASP A 39 2.44 15.08 -2.22
N ILE A 40 2.89 15.19 -0.97
CA ILE A 40 4.15 15.86 -0.63
C ILE A 40 4.97 15.01 0.34
N PHE A 41 6.25 14.76 -0.02
CA PHE A 41 7.25 14.32 0.95
C PHE A 41 7.70 15.48 1.84
N GLU A 42 7.80 15.28 3.14
CA GLU A 42 8.53 16.22 4.00
C GLU A 42 10.00 16.27 3.61
N ALA A 43 10.58 17.45 3.66
CA ALA A 43 11.89 17.74 3.07
C ALA A 43 13.03 16.84 3.57
N ASP A 44 12.93 16.33 4.78
CA ASP A 44 13.97 15.53 5.45
C ASP A 44 13.63 14.03 5.61
N VAL A 45 12.42 13.59 5.19
CA VAL A 45 11.97 12.21 5.39
C VAL A 45 12.89 11.18 4.76
N LEU A 46 13.31 11.41 3.52
CA LEU A 46 14.18 10.45 2.84
C LEU A 46 15.56 10.36 3.51
N SER A 47 16.10 11.47 4.00
CA SER A 47 17.37 11.46 4.72
C SER A 47 17.24 10.73 6.07
N LYS A 48 16.13 10.92 6.80
CA LYS A 48 15.83 10.18 8.04
C LYS A 48 15.65 8.69 7.78
N ALA A 49 14.88 8.35 6.74
CA ALA A 49 14.62 6.94 6.38
C ALA A 49 15.93 6.22 5.95
N ILE A 50 16.77 6.85 5.14
CA ILE A 50 18.09 6.30 4.77
C ILE A 50 18.99 6.14 6.00
N LYS A 51 18.98 7.10 6.93
CA LYS A 51 19.77 6.99 8.18
C LYS A 51 19.30 5.80 9.04
N ALA A 52 18.00 5.62 9.18
CA ALA A 52 17.41 4.51 9.91
C ALA A 52 17.73 3.17 9.24
N GLN A 53 17.57 3.10 7.92
CA GLN A 53 17.93 1.93 7.12
C GLN A 53 19.39 1.52 7.32
N LYS A 54 20.31 2.48 7.21
CA LYS A 54 21.75 2.20 7.37
C LYS A 54 22.13 1.76 8.76
N LYS A 55 21.40 2.20 9.79
CA LYS A 55 21.63 1.81 11.17
C LYS A 55 21.29 0.34 11.42
N ASN A 56 20.18 -0.14 10.88
CA ASN A 56 19.61 -1.44 11.20
C ASN A 56 19.63 -2.43 10.03
N GLY A 57 20.05 -1.99 8.82
CA GLY A 57 20.05 -2.81 7.62
C GLY A 57 18.66 -3.12 7.06
N ALA A 58 17.67 -2.33 7.46
CA ALA A 58 16.25 -2.59 7.12
C ALA A 58 16.02 -2.74 5.63
N ASP A 59 15.13 -3.65 5.25
CA ASP A 59 14.73 -3.84 3.84
C ASP A 59 13.68 -2.80 3.44
N ILE A 60 12.84 -2.42 4.40
CA ILE A 60 11.81 -1.39 4.27
C ILE A 60 11.89 -0.46 5.49
N VAL A 61 11.75 0.84 5.27
CA VAL A 61 11.50 1.83 6.31
C VAL A 61 10.10 2.41 6.10
N ILE A 62 9.25 2.32 7.11
CA ILE A 62 7.87 2.83 7.10
C ILE A 62 7.82 4.09 7.97
N PHE A 63 7.08 5.10 7.56
CA PHE A 63 6.88 6.33 8.33
C PHE A 63 5.41 6.74 8.37
N ASN A 64 5.04 7.50 9.38
CA ASN A 64 3.71 8.08 9.50
C ASN A 64 3.46 9.14 8.43
N PHE A 65 2.20 9.50 8.28
CA PHE A 65 1.77 10.53 7.35
C PHE A 65 0.72 11.43 7.99
N LEU A 66 0.43 12.54 7.33
CA LEU A 66 -0.59 13.49 7.68
C LEU A 66 -1.55 13.63 6.51
N CYS A 67 -2.86 13.58 6.75
CA CYS A 67 -3.82 13.96 5.72
C CYS A 67 -4.05 15.47 5.70
N THR A 68 -4.11 16.03 4.52
CA THR A 68 -4.35 17.46 4.28
C THR A 68 -5.51 17.65 3.30
N ASP A 69 -6.08 18.85 3.32
CA ASP A 69 -6.97 19.29 2.24
C ASP A 69 -6.16 19.80 1.02
N ALA A 70 -6.87 20.24 -0.01
CA ALA A 70 -6.27 20.74 -1.25
C ALA A 70 -5.40 22.00 -1.05
N GLU A 71 -5.61 22.74 0.04
CA GLU A 71 -4.79 23.89 0.45
C GLU A 71 -3.65 23.50 1.39
N ASN A 72 -3.38 22.20 1.53
CA ASN A 72 -2.33 21.64 2.37
C ASN A 72 -2.49 21.92 3.88
N ARG A 73 -3.73 22.14 4.34
CA ARG A 73 -4.06 22.31 5.76
C ARG A 73 -4.33 20.94 6.38
N PRO A 74 -3.78 20.66 7.58
CA PRO A 74 -4.02 19.41 8.27
C PRO A 74 -5.51 19.16 8.52
N LEU A 75 -5.97 17.94 8.19
CA LEU A 75 -7.31 17.49 8.58
C LEU A 75 -7.29 17.05 10.05
N LYS A 76 -8.37 17.33 10.78
CA LYS A 76 -8.42 17.14 12.24
C LYS A 76 -8.55 15.68 12.66
N ASP A 77 -8.90 14.78 11.77
CA ASP A 77 -9.14 13.35 12.05
C ASP A 77 -9.02 12.51 10.77
N PRO A 78 -8.63 11.24 10.87
CA PRO A 78 -8.21 10.42 12.00
C PRO A 78 -6.71 10.52 12.32
N ASP A 79 -6.29 9.93 13.47
CA ASP A 79 -4.87 9.81 13.83
C ASP A 79 -4.15 8.81 12.91
N TYR A 80 -3.27 9.34 12.06
CA TYR A 80 -2.46 8.58 11.13
C TYR A 80 -1.08 8.19 11.71
N THR A 81 -0.88 8.37 13.01
CA THR A 81 0.38 8.12 13.71
C THR A 81 0.38 6.75 14.40
N ILE A 82 0.31 5.67 13.62
CA ILE A 82 0.32 4.31 14.18
C ILE A 82 1.71 3.73 14.38
N PHE A 83 2.73 4.28 13.70
CA PHE A 83 4.09 3.80 13.77
C PHE A 83 4.85 4.52 14.89
N LYS A 84 5.70 3.78 15.60
CA LYS A 84 6.68 4.27 16.59
C LYS A 84 8.07 3.97 16.07
N ASP A 85 9.10 4.59 16.64
CA ASP A 85 10.49 4.27 16.32
C ASP A 85 10.81 2.87 16.85
N GLU A 86 10.81 1.88 15.95
CA GLU A 86 11.07 0.49 16.29
C GLU A 86 11.48 -0.33 15.08
N THR A 87 12.19 -1.42 15.33
CA THR A 87 12.52 -2.44 14.32
C THR A 87 11.63 -3.64 14.53
N ILE A 88 11.00 -4.13 13.48
CA ILE A 88 10.12 -5.30 13.49
C ILE A 88 10.52 -6.28 12.39
N ASN A 89 10.12 -7.54 12.55
CA ASN A 89 10.21 -8.55 11.51
C ASN A 89 8.89 -8.70 10.74
N VAL A 90 8.90 -9.52 9.71
CA VAL A 90 7.73 -9.75 8.83
C VAL A 90 6.54 -10.35 9.59
N GLU A 91 6.77 -11.29 10.51
CA GLU A 91 5.69 -11.90 11.30
C GLU A 91 5.02 -10.86 12.20
N GLN A 92 5.81 -9.99 12.86
CA GLN A 92 5.27 -8.90 13.66
C GLN A 92 4.48 -7.88 12.82
N LEU A 93 4.89 -7.65 11.55
CA LEU A 93 4.11 -6.81 10.65
C LEU A 93 2.76 -7.47 10.33
N TRP A 94 2.75 -8.76 9.99
CA TRP A 94 1.51 -9.47 9.71
C TRP A 94 0.59 -9.53 10.94
N ASP A 95 1.12 -9.79 12.14
CA ASP A 95 0.33 -9.78 13.37
C ASP A 95 -0.34 -8.43 13.60
N ARG A 96 0.38 -7.34 13.38
CA ARG A 96 -0.16 -5.98 13.50
C ARG A 96 -1.18 -5.70 12.41
N PHE A 97 -0.91 -6.10 11.18
CA PHE A 97 -1.83 -5.93 10.07
C PHE A 97 -3.19 -6.57 10.38
N PHE A 98 -3.20 -7.80 10.88
CA PHE A 98 -4.44 -8.52 11.22
C PHE A 98 -5.03 -8.16 12.60
N SER A 99 -4.31 -7.45 13.46
CA SER A 99 -4.79 -7.02 14.78
C SER A 99 -5.39 -5.62 14.79
N LEU A 100 -5.15 -4.81 13.75
CA LEU A 100 -5.64 -3.45 13.63
C LEU A 100 -7.01 -3.41 12.95
N ASP A 101 -7.72 -2.33 13.23
CA ASP A 101 -8.93 -1.91 12.51
C ASP A 101 -8.59 -1.45 11.07
N GLU A 102 -9.37 -0.53 10.54
CA GLU A 102 -9.17 0.04 9.19
C GLU A 102 -7.77 0.61 8.95
N ARG A 103 -7.01 0.90 10.01
CA ARG A 103 -5.64 1.42 9.91
C ARG A 103 -4.63 0.37 9.49
N CYS A 104 -5.00 -0.91 9.45
CA CYS A 104 -4.14 -1.99 8.92
C CYS A 104 -3.63 -1.69 7.51
N VAL A 105 -4.41 -1.00 6.68
CA VAL A 105 -4.03 -0.60 5.32
C VAL A 105 -2.77 0.25 5.28
N TYR A 106 -2.41 0.98 6.36
CA TYR A 106 -1.21 1.81 6.39
C TYR A 106 0.09 1.00 6.26
N TYR A 107 0.05 -0.28 6.63
CA TYR A 107 1.16 -1.21 6.39
C TYR A 107 1.31 -1.58 4.90
N ALA A 108 0.25 -1.49 4.11
CA ALA A 108 0.30 -1.81 2.68
C ALA A 108 0.59 -0.60 1.78
N LEU A 109 0.21 0.63 2.19
CA LEU A 109 0.44 1.84 1.39
C LEU A 109 1.86 1.91 0.87
N VAL A 110 2.04 2.21 -0.43
CA VAL A 110 3.38 2.19 -1.03
C VAL A 110 4.14 3.51 -0.91
N TRP A 111 3.43 4.62 -0.70
CA TRP A 111 4.02 5.96 -0.68
C TRP A 111 4.57 6.42 0.69
N ASN A 112 4.24 5.72 1.78
CA ASN A 112 4.77 6.00 3.12
C ASN A 112 6.02 5.18 3.47
N LYS A 113 6.83 4.82 2.48
CA LYS A 113 7.95 3.89 2.66
C LYS A 113 9.17 4.26 1.82
N LEU A 114 10.32 3.86 2.37
CA LEU A 114 11.57 3.71 1.63
C LEU A 114 11.89 2.21 1.52
N TYR A 115 12.20 1.76 0.33
CA TYR A 115 12.47 0.37 0.02
C TYR A 115 13.91 0.18 -0.46
N LYS A 116 14.56 -0.93 -0.14
CA LYS A 116 15.72 -1.39 -0.94
C LYS A 116 15.25 -1.67 -2.37
N ALA A 117 15.95 -1.13 -3.36
CA ALA A 117 15.60 -1.33 -4.76
C ALA A 117 15.65 -2.81 -5.19
N SER A 118 16.47 -3.62 -4.52
CA SER A 118 16.58 -5.06 -4.75
C SER A 118 15.27 -5.82 -4.58
N LEU A 119 14.35 -5.33 -3.74
CA LEU A 119 13.03 -5.93 -3.54
C LEU A 119 12.17 -5.92 -4.82
N PHE A 120 12.48 -5.01 -5.74
CA PHE A 120 11.75 -4.85 -7.00
C PHE A 120 12.45 -5.48 -8.20
N GLN A 121 13.45 -6.33 -8.02
CA GLN A 121 14.11 -7.02 -9.14
C GLN A 121 13.12 -7.86 -9.96
N SER A 122 12.25 -8.60 -9.29
CA SER A 122 11.22 -9.43 -9.91
C SER A 122 9.78 -9.00 -9.62
N LEU A 123 9.57 -8.15 -8.60
CA LEU A 123 8.25 -7.69 -8.23
C LEU A 123 7.77 -6.53 -9.10
N ARG A 124 6.50 -6.60 -9.48
CA ARG A 124 5.81 -5.53 -10.22
C ARG A 124 4.38 -5.40 -9.72
N PHE A 125 3.85 -4.18 -9.80
CA PHE A 125 2.43 -3.93 -9.56
C PHE A 125 1.58 -4.63 -10.62
N GLN A 126 0.50 -5.27 -10.21
CA GLN A 126 -0.44 -5.90 -11.14
C GLN A 126 -1.22 -4.82 -11.90
N GLN A 127 -1.10 -4.82 -13.23
CA GLN A 127 -1.79 -3.85 -14.07
C GLN A 127 -3.27 -4.23 -14.22
N GLY A 128 -4.13 -3.20 -14.27
CA GLY A 128 -5.58 -3.39 -14.43
C GLY A 128 -6.31 -3.94 -13.21
N LYS A 129 -5.63 -4.12 -12.08
CA LYS A 129 -6.21 -4.55 -10.81
C LYS A 129 -6.25 -3.40 -9.81
N ARG A 130 -7.32 -3.35 -9.01
CA ARG A 130 -7.43 -2.44 -7.87
C ARG A 130 -6.69 -3.01 -6.65
N HIS A 131 -6.44 -2.15 -5.66
CA HIS A 131 -5.68 -2.52 -4.46
C HIS A 131 -4.31 -3.09 -4.81
N GLU A 132 -3.61 -2.43 -5.74
CA GLU A 132 -2.31 -2.84 -6.26
C GLU A 132 -1.24 -2.91 -5.18
N ASP A 133 -1.35 -2.09 -4.16
CA ASP A 133 -0.50 -2.07 -2.98
C ASP A 133 -0.74 -3.30 -2.08
N MET A 134 -2.00 -3.63 -1.81
CA MET A 134 -2.38 -4.85 -1.08
C MET A 134 -1.88 -6.11 -1.81
N ARG A 135 -2.07 -6.18 -3.12
CA ARG A 135 -1.63 -7.32 -3.93
C ARG A 135 -0.12 -7.47 -3.99
N LEU A 136 0.61 -6.35 -3.90
CA LEU A 136 2.08 -6.35 -3.89
C LEU A 136 2.63 -6.83 -2.55
N LEU A 137 1.94 -6.57 -1.43
CA LEU A 137 2.46 -6.72 -0.07
C LEU A 137 2.98 -8.12 0.25
N PRO A 138 2.29 -9.24 -0.05
CA PRO A 138 2.81 -10.58 0.26
C PRO A 138 4.15 -10.86 -0.41
N GLY A 139 4.24 -10.64 -1.73
CA GLY A 139 5.47 -10.88 -2.47
C GLY A 139 6.62 -9.94 -2.08
N LEU A 140 6.30 -8.73 -1.63
CA LEU A 140 7.27 -7.79 -1.09
C LEU A 140 7.84 -8.30 0.25
N LEU A 141 6.96 -8.73 1.16
CA LEU A 141 7.37 -9.20 2.48
C LEU A 141 8.11 -10.55 2.45
N GLU A 142 7.88 -11.39 1.45
CA GLU A 142 8.68 -12.61 1.25
C GLU A 142 10.18 -12.36 1.08
N GLN A 143 10.54 -11.19 0.57
CA GLN A 143 11.92 -10.79 0.34
C GLN A 143 12.49 -9.96 1.48
N CYS A 144 11.70 -9.69 2.52
CA CYS A 144 12.08 -8.88 3.66
C CYS A 144 12.43 -9.73 4.87
N SER A 145 13.31 -9.19 5.70
CA SER A 145 13.64 -9.72 7.01
C SER A 145 13.48 -8.65 8.10
N ILE A 146 13.92 -7.44 7.82
CA ILE A 146 13.97 -6.33 8.77
C ILE A 146 13.17 -5.15 8.22
N ILE A 147 12.25 -4.67 9.04
CA ILE A 147 11.42 -3.51 8.76
C ILE A 147 11.65 -2.49 9.88
N GLU A 148 11.99 -1.29 9.51
CA GLU A 148 12.12 -0.17 10.44
C GLU A 148 10.88 0.70 10.38
N CYS A 149 10.29 1.01 11.52
CA CYS A 149 9.20 1.94 11.63
C CYS A 149 9.70 3.25 12.24
N LEU A 150 9.28 4.38 11.71
CA LEU A 150 9.57 5.70 12.22
C LEU A 150 8.30 6.38 12.70
N GLY A 151 8.30 6.88 13.92
CA GLY A 151 7.24 7.71 14.49
C GLY A 151 7.10 9.09 13.84
N TYR A 152 7.86 9.35 12.79
CA TYR A 152 7.93 10.64 12.09
C TYR A 152 6.86 10.74 11.00
N GLN A 153 6.12 11.85 10.97
CA GLN A 153 5.17 12.18 9.89
C GLN A 153 5.94 12.69 8.67
N GLY A 154 6.28 11.76 7.78
CA GLY A 154 7.17 12.04 6.64
C GLY A 154 6.47 12.35 5.33
N TYR A 155 5.14 12.26 5.29
CA TYR A 155 4.38 12.39 4.06
C TYR A 155 3.07 13.15 4.32
N ARG A 156 2.64 13.96 3.36
CA ARG A 156 1.34 14.62 3.35
C ARG A 156 0.50 14.04 2.25
N HIS A 157 -0.55 13.35 2.65
CA HIS A 157 -1.54 12.80 1.73
C HIS A 157 -2.71 13.77 1.57
N THR A 158 -2.88 14.26 0.35
CA THR A 158 -3.92 15.25 0.02
C THR A 158 -5.25 14.56 -0.24
N LYS A 159 -6.25 14.85 0.59
CA LYS A 159 -7.62 14.37 0.34
C LYS A 159 -8.37 15.31 -0.59
N HIS A 160 -8.91 14.76 -1.67
CA HIS A 160 -9.76 15.45 -2.61
C HIS A 160 -11.20 14.90 -2.50
N SER A 161 -12.19 15.79 -2.52
CA SER A 161 -13.63 15.42 -2.53
C SER A 161 -14.02 14.55 -3.73
N ASP A 162 -13.20 14.57 -4.78
CA ASP A 162 -13.35 13.76 -5.99
C ASP A 162 -12.48 12.50 -5.99
N SER A 163 -11.87 12.17 -4.85
CA SER A 163 -11.05 10.97 -4.70
C SER A 163 -11.82 9.72 -5.12
N TYR A 164 -11.14 8.84 -5.85
CA TYR A 164 -11.71 7.58 -6.31
C TYR A 164 -12.22 6.71 -5.14
N MET A 165 -11.55 6.76 -3.99
CA MET A 165 -11.95 6.03 -2.78
C MET A 165 -13.26 6.56 -2.19
N GLU A 166 -13.50 7.88 -2.22
CA GLU A 166 -14.76 8.47 -1.73
C GLU A 166 -15.94 8.12 -2.65
N LYS A 167 -15.73 8.08 -3.96
CA LYS A 167 -16.79 7.75 -4.92
C LYS A 167 -17.27 6.30 -4.82
N THR A 168 -16.50 5.43 -4.21
CA THR A 168 -16.81 4.00 -4.03
C THR A 168 -17.14 3.63 -2.58
N ALA A 169 -17.14 4.60 -1.68
CA ALA A 169 -17.53 4.39 -0.29
C ALA A 169 -18.99 3.90 -0.22
N GLY A 170 -19.17 2.69 0.32
CA GLY A 170 -20.50 2.06 0.46
C GLY A 170 -20.91 1.11 -0.67
N GLN A 171 -20.13 0.96 -1.75
CA GLN A 171 -20.29 -0.13 -2.71
C GLN A 171 -19.48 -1.35 -2.29
N ALA A 172 -20.06 -2.55 -2.46
CA ALA A 172 -19.31 -3.79 -2.26
C ALA A 172 -18.09 -3.79 -3.18
N ASP A 173 -16.90 -3.78 -2.61
CA ASP A 173 -15.69 -3.78 -3.41
C ASP A 173 -15.29 -5.21 -3.77
N ILE A 174 -15.82 -5.67 -4.90
CA ILE A 174 -15.50 -6.98 -5.49
C ILE A 174 -13.98 -7.20 -5.58
N ASN A 175 -13.25 -6.13 -5.91
CA ASN A 175 -11.79 -6.22 -6.03
C ASN A 175 -11.10 -6.43 -4.68
N ARG A 176 -11.73 -5.98 -3.56
CA ARG A 176 -11.25 -6.29 -2.22
C ARG A 176 -11.33 -7.79 -1.95
N ASN A 177 -12.46 -8.41 -2.24
CA ASN A 177 -12.63 -9.85 -2.05
C ASN A 177 -11.71 -10.66 -2.97
N GLU A 178 -11.45 -10.20 -4.20
CA GLU A 178 -10.46 -10.84 -5.08
C GLU A 178 -9.08 -10.92 -4.43
N PHE A 179 -8.52 -9.80 -3.95
CA PHE A 179 -7.18 -9.86 -3.35
C PHE A 179 -7.17 -10.60 -2.01
N MET A 180 -8.23 -10.56 -1.23
CA MET A 180 -8.34 -11.34 0.00
C MET A 180 -8.33 -12.85 -0.29
N LEU A 181 -8.99 -13.31 -1.35
CA LEU A 181 -8.91 -14.70 -1.81
C LEU A 181 -7.50 -15.07 -2.33
N GLU A 182 -6.82 -14.14 -3.00
CA GLU A 182 -5.40 -14.32 -3.37
C GLU A 182 -4.52 -14.49 -2.11
N TRP A 183 -4.77 -13.70 -1.06
CA TRP A 183 -4.08 -13.82 0.22
C TRP A 183 -4.41 -15.11 0.96
N THR A 184 -5.67 -15.56 0.93
CA THR A 184 -6.06 -16.87 1.47
C THR A 184 -5.24 -17.98 0.81
N SER A 185 -5.12 -17.97 -0.51
CA SER A 185 -4.30 -18.93 -1.25
C SER A 185 -2.82 -18.81 -0.88
N TYR A 186 -2.29 -17.60 -0.76
CA TYR A 186 -0.92 -17.35 -0.35
C TYR A 186 -0.61 -17.94 1.03
N PHE A 187 -1.42 -17.64 2.05
CA PHE A 187 -1.21 -18.14 3.40
C PHE A 187 -1.41 -19.65 3.52
N THR A 188 -2.33 -20.22 2.74
CA THR A 188 -2.50 -21.68 2.63
C THR A 188 -1.22 -22.34 2.09
N GLN A 189 -0.64 -21.81 1.01
CA GLN A 189 0.61 -22.32 0.43
C GLN A 189 1.80 -22.20 1.39
N LYS A 190 1.79 -21.18 2.27
CA LYS A 190 2.81 -21.00 3.32
C LYS A 190 2.57 -21.87 4.56
N GLY A 191 1.51 -22.67 4.59
CA GLY A 191 1.14 -23.50 5.74
C GLY A 191 0.57 -22.71 6.92
N ASN A 192 0.20 -21.46 6.73
CA ASN A 192 -0.42 -20.61 7.76
C ASN A 192 -1.95 -20.70 7.67
N ALA A 193 -2.49 -21.84 8.08
CA ALA A 193 -3.92 -22.13 8.02
C ALA A 193 -4.75 -21.12 8.84
N LEU A 194 -4.24 -20.69 10.00
CA LEU A 194 -4.97 -19.77 10.87
C LEU A 194 -5.25 -18.41 10.18
N ARG A 195 -4.24 -17.83 9.52
CA ARG A 195 -4.43 -16.58 8.77
C ARG A 195 -5.31 -16.80 7.53
N ALA A 196 -5.13 -17.91 6.83
CA ALA A 196 -5.95 -18.24 5.67
C ALA A 196 -7.43 -18.38 6.04
N GLU A 197 -7.75 -19.09 7.12
CA GLU A 197 -9.11 -19.23 7.63
C GLU A 197 -9.70 -17.90 8.12
N GLY A 198 -8.91 -17.08 8.81
CA GLY A 198 -9.33 -15.75 9.26
C GLY A 198 -9.77 -14.88 8.10
N ILE A 199 -8.93 -14.77 7.07
CA ILE A 199 -9.23 -13.98 5.87
C ILE A 199 -10.46 -14.53 5.13
N LEU A 200 -10.57 -15.85 5.00
CA LEU A 200 -11.72 -16.47 4.34
C LEU A 200 -13.01 -16.20 5.09
N ASN A 201 -12.99 -16.27 6.42
CA ASN A 201 -14.14 -15.96 7.25
C ASN A 201 -14.59 -14.51 7.10
N ASP A 202 -13.65 -13.55 7.03
CA ASP A 202 -13.94 -12.13 6.78
C ASP A 202 -14.63 -11.95 5.43
N VAL A 203 -14.15 -12.63 4.38
CA VAL A 203 -14.79 -12.59 3.05
C VAL A 203 -16.19 -13.18 3.10
N ILE A 204 -16.38 -14.33 3.75
CA ILE A 204 -17.69 -14.99 3.88
C ILE A 204 -18.66 -14.11 4.66
N GLN A 205 -18.22 -13.52 5.77
CA GLN A 205 -19.04 -12.63 6.58
C GLN A 205 -19.44 -11.39 5.76
N GLU A 206 -18.51 -10.75 5.08
CA GLU A 206 -18.79 -9.60 4.22
C GLU A 206 -19.80 -9.94 3.12
N LEU A 207 -19.69 -11.13 2.50
CA LEU A 207 -20.64 -11.60 1.50
C LEU A 207 -22.02 -11.89 2.10
N ALA A 208 -22.07 -12.47 3.31
CA ALA A 208 -23.33 -12.81 3.99
C ALA A 208 -24.10 -11.57 4.51
N GLU A 209 -23.39 -10.55 4.98
CA GLU A 209 -23.99 -9.30 5.43
C GLU A 209 -24.55 -8.45 4.28
N LYS A 210 -24.00 -8.67 3.09
CA LYS A 210 -24.42 -7.99 1.86
C LYS A 210 -25.49 -8.80 1.10
N ASP A 211 -26.64 -9.08 1.72
CA ASP A 211 -27.94 -9.27 1.00
C ASP A 211 -28.27 -8.08 0.06
N ARG A 212 -27.26 -7.22 -0.15
CA ARG A 212 -27.31 -5.94 -0.82
C ARG A 212 -26.36 -5.85 -2.02
N PHE A 213 -25.99 -7.00 -2.63
CA PHE A 213 -25.32 -6.93 -3.93
C PHE A 213 -26.31 -6.36 -4.94
N ASP A 214 -26.28 -5.05 -5.06
CA ASP A 214 -26.83 -4.41 -6.25
C ASP A 214 -25.92 -4.77 -7.44
N LEU A 215 -26.19 -5.96 -7.99
CA LEU A 215 -25.58 -6.46 -9.22
C LEU A 215 -26.16 -5.66 -10.40
N SER A 216 -26.06 -4.33 -10.33
CA SER A 216 -26.69 -3.41 -11.26
C SER A 216 -26.06 -3.44 -12.65
N THR A 217 -24.85 -3.98 -12.79
CA THR A 217 -24.17 -4.07 -14.08
C THR A 217 -23.96 -5.51 -14.55
N PRO A 218 -24.07 -5.79 -15.86
CA PRO A 218 -23.84 -7.11 -16.43
C PRO A 218 -22.43 -7.66 -16.12
N ASP A 219 -21.43 -6.80 -16.04
CA ASP A 219 -20.03 -7.15 -15.76
C ASP A 219 -19.87 -7.67 -14.32
N GLN A 220 -20.57 -7.06 -13.37
CA GLN A 220 -20.60 -7.52 -11.98
C GLN A 220 -21.31 -8.88 -11.86
N GLN A 221 -22.42 -9.09 -12.58
CA GLN A 221 -23.12 -10.37 -12.59
C GLN A 221 -22.28 -11.53 -13.16
N GLN A 222 -21.40 -11.24 -14.14
CA GLN A 222 -20.56 -12.26 -14.76
C GLN A 222 -19.39 -12.71 -13.88
N ARG A 223 -18.90 -11.84 -13.01
CA ARG A 223 -17.75 -12.14 -12.11
C ARG A 223 -18.10 -13.04 -10.93
N TYR A 224 -19.39 -13.15 -10.58
CA TYR A 224 -19.88 -13.98 -9.46
C TYR A 224 -20.59 -15.27 -9.90
N ARG A 225 -20.56 -15.58 -11.19
CA ARG A 225 -20.96 -16.89 -11.74
C ARG A 225 -19.73 -17.77 -11.98
#